data_cbc360ee8b8e85c262de191dcf24232c
#
_entry.id   cbc360ee8b8e85c262de191dcf24232c
#
_cell.length_a   1.000
_cell.length_b   1.000
_cell.length_c   1.000
_cell.angle_alpha   90.00
_cell.angle_beta   90.00
_cell.angle_gamma   90.00
#
_symmetry.space_group_name_H-M   'P 1'
#
loop_
_entity.id
_entity.type
_entity.pdbx_description
1 polymer ?
#
loop_
_entity_poly.entity_id
_entity_poly.type
_entity_poly.pdbx_seq_one_letter_code
_entity_poly.pdbx_strand_id
1 'polypeptide(L)'
;QEICISSAGEAGLFYALQTLKQILLTNGCKIPSLSINDAPLYHYRGFMLDVGRYFYPVEEVKHFLDLMAVHKLNIFHWHLTEDQGWRVEIKKHPRLTEFGSKRSHTNFGFRPHSGFYTQEDIREVVAYAHSKYIKVIPEIDMPGHMQSAIACYPELSCFNRSLPVATHWGVKHDILCAGKESTYQFIFDVLDELIPLFPDGYFHLGGDEVVKMRWQLCPHCQAFMKKTGLKDEEELQQFFMSRVSRYLKEKGVASMMWNWDSVEATQWLDRDIIWQMCGMPKNTQAEITAGRRMVNSVSFPYYLDLPYGWFNLRATYENTPEIPHIDAASAKNLLGLEAPLWTEYVPNMKKADYCTYPRLGAIAEIAWTAPENRSWAHFQQKLEDYYRLLSVYGVEHPATLKQAMPGALRAKGYSLWFNRRQLHWAGLHNLIDDAKVKKSVAKQQR
;
A
#
# COMPACT_ATOMS: atom_id res chain seq x y z
N GLN A 1 28.36 -23.87 27.56
CA GLN A 1 27.19 -22.99 27.36
C GLN A 1 26.43 -23.50 26.13
N GLU A 2 25.16 -23.59 26.24
CA GLU A 2 24.27 -24.13 25.20
C GLU A 2 23.28 -23.04 24.80
N ILE A 3 22.88 -22.99 23.51
CA ILE A 3 21.82 -22.14 23.02
C ILE A 3 20.65 -23.07 22.68
N CYS A 4 19.56 -22.96 23.44
CA CYS A 4 18.32 -23.67 23.14
C CYS A 4 17.31 -22.69 22.54
N ILE A 5 16.69 -23.06 21.41
CA ILE A 5 15.59 -22.33 20.79
C ILE A 5 14.40 -23.27 20.67
N SER A 6 13.24 -22.88 21.13
CA SER A 6 11.99 -23.62 20.99
C SER A 6 10.87 -22.75 20.46
N SER A 7 9.97 -23.29 19.68
CA SER A 7 8.82 -22.60 19.13
C SER A 7 7.69 -23.57 18.83
N ALA A 8 6.46 -23.09 18.76
CA ALA A 8 5.31 -23.88 18.33
C ALA A 8 5.30 -24.18 16.82
N GLY A 9 6.11 -23.48 16.01
CA GLY A 9 6.17 -23.69 14.56
C GLY A 9 7.40 -23.04 13.91
N GLU A 10 7.62 -23.34 12.65
CA GLU A 10 8.80 -22.92 11.89
C GLU A 10 8.99 -21.41 11.82
N ALA A 11 7.89 -20.64 11.62
CA ALA A 11 7.96 -19.19 11.61
C ALA A 11 8.50 -18.60 12.93
N GLY A 12 8.10 -19.20 14.07
CA GLY A 12 8.62 -18.80 15.37
C GLY A 12 10.11 -19.11 15.52
N LEU A 13 10.58 -20.25 15.01
CA LEU A 13 12.03 -20.58 14.95
C LEU A 13 12.77 -19.55 14.11
N PHE A 14 12.21 -19.18 12.95
CA PHE A 14 12.78 -18.16 12.08
C PHE A 14 12.92 -16.81 12.81
N TYR A 15 11.87 -16.35 13.53
CA TYR A 15 11.92 -15.10 14.28
C TYR A 15 12.90 -15.15 15.45
N ALA A 16 13.03 -16.29 16.13
CA ALA A 16 14.03 -16.48 17.17
C ALA A 16 15.45 -16.40 16.60
N LEU A 17 15.70 -16.95 15.40
CA LEU A 17 16.97 -16.78 14.70
C LEU A 17 17.24 -15.32 14.30
N GLN A 18 16.23 -14.54 13.93
CA GLN A 18 16.42 -13.10 13.71
C GLN A 18 16.83 -12.38 15.01
N THR A 19 16.22 -12.73 16.15
CA THR A 19 16.63 -12.22 17.47
C THR A 19 18.08 -12.58 17.79
N LEU A 20 18.46 -13.84 17.59
CA LEU A 20 19.84 -14.30 17.81
C LEU A 20 20.85 -13.53 16.93
N LYS A 21 20.53 -13.33 15.65
CA LYS A 21 21.36 -12.51 14.75
C LYS A 21 21.53 -11.08 15.26
N GLN A 22 20.46 -10.43 15.72
CA GLN A 22 20.52 -9.09 16.29
C GLN A 22 21.44 -9.07 17.54
N ILE A 23 21.29 -10.03 18.48
CA ILE A 23 22.13 -10.13 19.67
C ILE A 23 23.61 -10.29 19.29
N LEU A 24 23.93 -11.14 18.33
CA LEU A 24 25.31 -11.36 17.87
C LEU A 24 25.92 -10.09 17.26
N LEU A 25 25.15 -9.37 16.43
CA LEU A 25 25.62 -8.14 15.78
C LEU A 25 25.85 -7.01 16.78
N THR A 26 25.04 -6.91 17.82
CA THR A 26 25.13 -5.84 18.83
C THR A 26 26.16 -6.11 19.91
N ASN A 27 26.46 -7.37 20.23
CA ASN A 27 27.35 -7.76 21.33
C ASN A 27 28.73 -8.30 20.87
N GLY A 28 29.13 -8.05 19.62
CA GLY A 28 30.44 -8.47 19.10
C GLY A 28 30.66 -9.98 19.19
N CYS A 29 29.67 -10.77 18.79
CA CYS A 29 29.65 -12.23 18.84
C CYS A 29 29.69 -12.84 20.25
N LYS A 30 29.46 -12.08 21.28
CA LYS A 30 29.30 -12.57 22.65
C LYS A 30 27.82 -12.61 23.01
N ILE A 31 27.37 -13.76 23.53
CA ILE A 31 25.99 -13.91 23.98
C ILE A 31 25.99 -13.92 25.50
N PRO A 32 25.33 -12.95 26.14
CA PRO A 32 25.15 -12.99 27.60
C PRO A 32 24.26 -14.17 27.99
N SER A 33 24.34 -14.64 29.21
CA SER A 33 23.37 -15.60 29.74
C SER A 33 22.02 -14.90 29.87
N LEU A 34 21.04 -15.33 29.11
CA LEU A 34 19.71 -14.72 29.07
C LEU A 34 18.63 -15.76 28.73
N SER A 35 17.40 -15.45 29.07
CA SER A 35 16.20 -16.18 28.65
C SER A 35 15.25 -15.19 28.00
N ILE A 36 14.73 -15.52 26.81
CA ILE A 36 13.76 -14.72 26.07
C ILE A 36 12.52 -15.58 25.88
N ASN A 37 11.36 -15.06 26.32
CA ASN A 37 10.05 -15.59 25.98
C ASN A 37 9.29 -14.47 25.26
N ASP A 38 9.01 -14.67 23.96
CA ASP A 38 8.57 -13.60 23.07
C ASP A 38 7.54 -14.09 22.06
N ALA A 39 6.58 -13.23 21.73
CA ALA A 39 5.56 -13.48 20.71
C ALA A 39 5.07 -12.15 20.12
N PRO A 40 4.66 -12.13 18.85
CA PRO A 40 4.14 -10.90 18.23
C PRO A 40 2.80 -10.49 18.83
N LEU A 41 2.61 -9.17 19.05
CA LEU A 41 1.33 -8.60 19.47
C LEU A 41 0.27 -8.76 18.37
N TYR A 42 0.65 -8.47 17.11
CA TYR A 42 -0.25 -8.57 15.97
C TYR A 42 0.17 -9.68 15.00
N HIS A 43 -0.83 -10.36 14.45
CA HIS A 43 -0.61 -11.39 13.41
C HIS A 43 -0.27 -10.78 12.04
N TYR A 44 -0.81 -9.60 11.73
CA TYR A 44 -0.52 -8.85 10.50
C TYR A 44 0.49 -7.75 10.82
N ARG A 45 1.69 -7.84 10.26
CA ARG A 45 2.77 -6.87 10.42
C ARG A 45 3.33 -6.56 9.05
N GLY A 46 2.75 -5.51 8.43
CA GLY A 46 2.90 -5.23 7.00
C GLY A 46 3.90 -4.14 6.68
N PHE A 47 4.46 -4.26 5.49
CA PHE A 47 5.14 -3.19 4.77
C PHE A 47 4.62 -3.18 3.34
N MET A 48 4.22 -2.02 2.84
CA MET A 48 3.79 -1.83 1.46
C MET A 48 4.85 -1.09 0.66
N LEU A 49 5.11 -1.53 -0.56
CA LEU A 49 5.95 -0.85 -1.53
C LEU A 49 5.14 -0.50 -2.78
N ASP A 50 5.02 0.79 -3.06
CA ASP A 50 4.50 1.30 -4.33
C ASP A 50 5.57 1.21 -5.41
N VAL A 51 5.36 0.35 -6.40
CA VAL A 51 6.22 0.22 -7.58
C VAL A 51 5.60 0.85 -8.83
N GLY A 52 4.37 1.33 -8.74
CA GLY A 52 3.63 1.98 -9.82
C GLY A 52 4.21 3.35 -10.16
N ARG A 53 4.43 4.24 -9.14
CA ARG A 53 5.00 5.57 -9.35
C ARG A 53 6.47 5.51 -9.73
N TYR A 54 7.28 4.68 -9.05
CA TYR A 54 8.65 4.38 -9.45
C TYR A 54 8.91 2.88 -9.37
N PHE A 55 9.44 2.34 -10.45
CA PHE A 55 9.75 0.91 -10.54
C PHE A 55 11.01 0.58 -9.74
N TYR A 56 10.94 -0.46 -8.93
CA TYR A 56 12.04 -1.05 -8.17
C TYR A 56 12.35 -2.44 -8.76
N PRO A 57 13.57 -2.70 -9.28
CA PRO A 57 13.95 -4.01 -9.79
C PRO A 57 13.85 -5.14 -8.75
N VAL A 58 13.78 -6.38 -9.20
CA VAL A 58 13.64 -7.58 -8.36
C VAL A 58 14.62 -7.59 -7.19
N GLU A 59 15.89 -7.26 -7.42
CA GLU A 59 16.92 -7.25 -6.38
C GLU A 59 16.67 -6.19 -5.31
N GLU A 60 16.12 -5.04 -5.67
CA GLU A 60 15.74 -4.01 -4.71
C GLU A 60 14.51 -4.44 -3.89
N VAL A 61 13.54 -5.14 -4.50
CA VAL A 61 12.40 -5.74 -3.78
C VAL A 61 12.88 -6.81 -2.80
N LYS A 62 13.79 -7.68 -3.20
CA LYS A 62 14.40 -8.69 -2.31
C LYS A 62 15.15 -8.06 -1.15
N HIS A 63 15.83 -6.93 -1.39
CA HIS A 63 16.48 -6.18 -0.32
C HIS A 63 15.48 -5.68 0.74
N PHE A 64 14.30 -5.18 0.33
CA PHE A 64 13.23 -4.86 1.28
C PHE A 64 12.74 -6.11 2.03
N LEU A 65 12.60 -7.26 1.38
CA LEU A 65 12.21 -8.52 2.02
C LEU A 65 13.24 -8.99 3.05
N ASP A 66 14.55 -8.79 2.82
CA ASP A 66 15.60 -9.07 3.81
C ASP A 66 15.45 -8.18 5.05
N LEU A 67 15.19 -6.90 4.82
CA LEU A 67 14.96 -5.94 5.89
C LEU A 67 13.65 -6.23 6.63
N MET A 68 12.58 -6.59 5.94
CA MET A 68 11.35 -7.06 6.57
C MET A 68 11.58 -8.26 7.48
N ALA A 69 12.36 -9.23 7.01
CA ALA A 69 12.70 -10.44 7.77
C ALA A 69 13.40 -10.12 9.09
N VAL A 70 14.41 -9.25 9.07
CA VAL A 70 15.14 -8.87 10.29
C VAL A 70 14.28 -8.05 11.27
N HIS A 71 13.28 -7.34 10.76
CA HIS A 71 12.28 -6.63 11.55
C HIS A 71 11.10 -7.51 11.96
N LYS A 72 11.09 -8.80 11.59
CA LYS A 72 10.02 -9.76 11.86
C LYS A 72 8.66 -9.32 11.28
N LEU A 73 8.67 -8.51 10.22
CA LEU A 73 7.48 -8.22 9.42
C LEU A 73 7.14 -9.45 8.57
N ASN A 74 5.85 -9.73 8.37
CA ASN A 74 5.42 -10.98 7.75
C ASN A 74 4.43 -10.81 6.59
N ILE A 75 4.10 -9.57 6.24
CA ILE A 75 3.23 -9.26 5.10
C ILE A 75 3.93 -8.22 4.22
N PHE A 76 4.19 -8.60 2.98
CA PHE A 76 4.62 -7.69 1.92
C PHE A 76 3.43 -7.35 1.04
N HIS A 77 2.94 -6.12 1.14
CA HIS A 77 1.92 -5.58 0.28
C HIS A 77 2.59 -4.94 -0.95
N TRP A 78 2.35 -5.51 -2.13
CA TRP A 78 3.00 -5.12 -3.36
C TRP A 78 2.03 -4.35 -4.26
N HIS A 79 2.13 -3.02 -4.22
CA HIS A 79 1.28 -2.12 -4.99
C HIS A 79 1.81 -2.01 -6.42
N LEU A 80 1.21 -2.80 -7.35
CA LEU A 80 1.75 -3.12 -8.67
C LEU A 80 1.30 -2.18 -9.78
N THR A 81 0.22 -1.41 -9.57
CA THR A 81 -0.37 -0.62 -10.66
C THR A 81 -0.79 0.75 -10.20
N GLU A 82 -0.56 1.73 -11.09
CA GLU A 82 -0.89 3.13 -10.86
C GLU A 82 -1.14 3.90 -12.16
N ASP A 83 -1.65 5.13 -12.05
CA ASP A 83 -1.79 6.05 -13.19
C ASP A 83 -0.48 6.25 -13.96
N GLN A 84 0.66 6.19 -13.25
CA GLN A 84 2.00 6.44 -13.76
C GLN A 84 2.71 5.19 -14.27
N GLY A 85 2.14 4.02 -14.05
CA GLY A 85 2.73 2.79 -14.57
C GLY A 85 2.04 1.50 -14.13
N TRP A 86 1.85 0.62 -15.09
CA TRP A 86 1.45 -0.76 -14.89
C TRP A 86 2.70 -1.65 -14.79
N ARG A 87 2.89 -2.41 -13.71
CA ARG A 87 4.18 -3.06 -13.42
C ARG A 87 4.17 -4.57 -13.46
N VAL A 88 3.08 -5.22 -13.87
CA VAL A 88 3.00 -6.68 -13.91
C VAL A 88 2.56 -7.19 -15.29
N GLU A 89 3.23 -8.25 -15.76
CA GLU A 89 2.90 -8.88 -17.04
C GLU A 89 1.54 -9.58 -16.98
N ILE A 90 0.67 -9.24 -17.95
CA ILE A 90 -0.59 -9.91 -18.25
C ILE A 90 -0.53 -10.36 -19.70
N LYS A 91 -0.37 -11.65 -19.92
CA LYS A 91 -0.16 -12.22 -21.27
C LYS A 91 -1.33 -12.00 -22.20
N LYS A 92 -2.55 -12.04 -21.67
CA LYS A 92 -3.78 -11.74 -22.40
C LYS A 92 -3.88 -10.27 -22.81
N HIS A 93 -3.24 -9.37 -22.05
CA HIS A 93 -3.27 -7.94 -22.27
C HIS A 93 -1.85 -7.34 -22.38
N PRO A 94 -1.04 -7.72 -23.41
CA PRO A 94 0.38 -7.39 -23.48
C PRO A 94 0.68 -5.89 -23.56
N ARG A 95 -0.25 -5.09 -24.07
CA ARG A 95 -0.10 -3.63 -24.13
C ARG A 95 0.08 -2.99 -22.75
N LEU A 96 -0.38 -3.64 -21.66
CA LEU A 96 -0.21 -3.14 -20.29
C LEU A 96 1.27 -2.97 -19.95
N THR A 97 2.13 -3.89 -20.38
CA THR A 97 3.59 -3.79 -20.16
C THR A 97 4.32 -3.17 -21.35
N GLU A 98 3.87 -3.33 -22.57
CA GLU A 98 4.47 -2.71 -23.74
C GLU A 98 4.36 -1.17 -23.75
N PHE A 99 3.22 -0.62 -23.29
CA PHE A 99 2.91 0.80 -23.26
C PHE A 99 2.65 1.31 -21.84
N GLY A 100 1.80 0.62 -21.07
CA GLY A 100 1.35 1.04 -19.76
C GLY A 100 2.48 1.11 -18.71
N SER A 101 3.57 0.38 -18.91
CA SER A 101 4.76 0.42 -18.04
C SER A 101 5.68 1.62 -18.30
N LYS A 102 5.42 2.44 -19.34
CA LYS A 102 6.35 3.45 -19.85
C LYS A 102 5.73 4.84 -19.79
N ARG A 103 6.48 5.81 -19.32
CA ARG A 103 6.11 7.23 -19.41
C ARG A 103 7.30 8.08 -19.86
N SER A 104 7.01 9.19 -20.53
CA SER A 104 8.03 10.03 -21.19
C SER A 104 8.91 10.82 -20.22
N HIS A 105 8.40 11.14 -19.03
CA HIS A 105 9.11 11.88 -17.99
C HIS A 105 8.46 11.65 -16.62
N THR A 106 9.06 12.18 -15.58
CA THR A 106 8.59 12.06 -14.19
C THR A 106 8.57 13.44 -13.51
N ASN A 107 8.06 13.51 -12.28
CA ASN A 107 8.14 14.71 -11.44
C ASN A 107 9.57 15.24 -11.21
N PHE A 108 10.59 14.37 -11.36
CA PHE A 108 11.97 14.68 -11.03
C PHE A 108 12.88 14.86 -12.26
N GLY A 109 12.31 14.95 -13.45
CA GLY A 109 13.10 15.22 -14.65
C GLY A 109 12.42 14.81 -15.95
N PHE A 110 13.03 15.23 -17.06
CA PHE A 110 12.54 14.97 -18.41
C PHE A 110 13.06 13.64 -18.99
N ARG A 111 13.49 12.72 -18.13
CA ARG A 111 13.93 11.39 -18.56
C ARG A 111 12.77 10.41 -18.54
N PRO A 112 12.65 9.53 -19.54
CA PRO A 112 11.69 8.45 -19.52
C PRO A 112 11.87 7.55 -18.30
N HIS A 113 10.77 6.98 -17.82
CA HIS A 113 10.76 5.98 -16.77
C HIS A 113 9.96 4.76 -17.23
N SER A 114 10.49 3.57 -16.99
CA SER A 114 9.87 2.31 -17.40
C SER A 114 10.33 1.17 -16.50
N GLY A 115 9.60 0.07 -16.54
CA GLY A 115 9.91 -1.18 -15.87
C GLY A 115 8.62 -1.95 -15.57
N PHE A 116 8.73 -3.26 -15.54
CA PHE A 116 7.67 -4.17 -15.13
C PHE A 116 8.30 -5.50 -14.70
N TYR A 117 7.51 -6.30 -13.99
CA TYR A 117 7.87 -7.67 -13.62
C TYR A 117 7.20 -8.64 -14.58
N THR A 118 7.97 -9.59 -15.10
CA THR A 118 7.42 -10.77 -15.77
C THR A 118 6.72 -11.66 -14.74
N GLN A 119 5.88 -12.58 -15.20
CA GLN A 119 5.28 -13.56 -14.29
C GLN A 119 6.34 -14.43 -13.60
N GLU A 120 7.50 -14.62 -14.22
CA GLU A 120 8.63 -15.33 -13.61
C GLU A 120 9.30 -14.54 -12.51
N ASP A 121 9.52 -13.22 -12.73
CA ASP A 121 10.00 -12.31 -11.67
C ASP A 121 9.06 -12.32 -10.45
N ILE A 122 7.73 -12.35 -10.69
CA ILE A 122 6.75 -12.45 -9.60
C ILE A 122 6.93 -13.75 -8.82
N ARG A 123 7.04 -14.90 -9.50
CA ARG A 123 7.27 -16.21 -8.83
C ARG A 123 8.56 -16.20 -8.02
N GLU A 124 9.63 -15.63 -8.56
CA GLU A 124 10.91 -15.50 -7.89
C GLU A 124 10.80 -14.68 -6.60
N VAL A 125 10.15 -13.51 -6.64
CA VAL A 125 9.95 -12.67 -5.46
C VAL A 125 9.06 -13.34 -4.43
N VAL A 126 7.96 -13.97 -4.85
CA VAL A 126 7.05 -14.70 -3.95
C VAL A 126 7.77 -15.86 -3.26
N ALA A 127 8.52 -16.67 -4.01
CA ALA A 127 9.30 -17.77 -3.44
C ALA A 127 10.37 -17.26 -2.45
N TYR A 128 11.02 -16.15 -2.77
CA TYR A 128 12.01 -15.51 -1.89
C TYR A 128 11.36 -14.99 -0.60
N ALA A 129 10.20 -14.35 -0.69
CA ALA A 129 9.43 -13.90 0.47
C ALA A 129 9.02 -15.08 1.37
N HIS A 130 8.51 -16.16 0.78
CA HIS A 130 8.11 -17.37 1.51
C HIS A 130 9.29 -18.03 2.24
N SER A 131 10.51 -17.99 1.68
CA SER A 131 11.72 -18.47 2.36
C SER A 131 12.03 -17.72 3.67
N LYS A 132 11.37 -16.57 3.88
CA LYS A 132 11.50 -15.70 5.05
C LYS A 132 10.20 -15.62 5.87
N TYR A 133 9.24 -16.50 5.61
CA TYR A 133 7.92 -16.49 6.26
C TYR A 133 7.16 -15.18 6.06
N ILE A 134 7.35 -14.53 4.91
CA ILE A 134 6.63 -13.34 4.47
C ILE A 134 5.61 -13.73 3.41
N LYS A 135 4.35 -13.41 3.64
CA LYS A 135 3.27 -13.51 2.66
C LYS A 135 3.28 -12.30 1.74
N VAL A 136 2.90 -12.50 0.48
CA VAL A 136 2.82 -11.42 -0.51
C VAL A 136 1.37 -11.16 -0.87
N ILE A 137 0.92 -9.92 -0.67
CA ILE A 137 -0.41 -9.46 -1.07
C ILE A 137 -0.24 -8.52 -2.27
N PRO A 138 -0.67 -8.93 -3.49
CA PRO A 138 -0.64 -8.04 -4.64
C PRO A 138 -1.76 -7.02 -4.56
N GLU A 139 -1.51 -5.80 -5.05
CA GLU A 139 -2.54 -4.81 -5.29
C GLU A 139 -2.62 -4.43 -6.77
N ILE A 140 -3.83 -4.50 -7.30
CA ILE A 140 -4.25 -3.87 -8.55
C ILE A 140 -5.32 -2.86 -8.16
N ASP A 141 -4.95 -1.60 -8.13
CA ASP A 141 -5.84 -0.54 -7.69
C ASP A 141 -6.92 -0.25 -8.72
N MET A 142 -8.17 -0.19 -8.26
CA MET A 142 -9.34 0.03 -9.11
C MET A 142 -10.53 0.58 -8.29
N PRO A 143 -11.46 1.32 -8.89
CA PRO A 143 -11.55 1.74 -10.29
C PRO A 143 -10.76 3.01 -10.61
N GLY A 144 -10.25 3.73 -9.60
CA GLY A 144 -9.27 4.81 -9.69
C GLY A 144 -7.88 4.29 -10.05
N HIS A 145 -6.89 5.17 -10.15
CA HIS A 145 -5.47 4.83 -10.35
C HIS A 145 -5.17 3.91 -11.55
N MET A 146 -6.04 3.96 -12.58
CA MET A 146 -6.04 3.07 -13.74
C MET A 146 -5.68 3.77 -15.06
N GLN A 147 -5.14 4.99 -15.02
CA GLN A 147 -4.83 5.70 -16.26
C GLN A 147 -3.78 4.98 -17.11
N SER A 148 -2.84 4.24 -16.52
CA SER A 148 -1.88 3.43 -17.28
C SER A 148 -2.58 2.31 -18.10
N ALA A 149 -3.59 1.66 -17.54
CA ALA A 149 -4.41 0.67 -18.26
C ALA A 149 -5.31 1.34 -19.29
N ILE A 150 -5.96 2.46 -18.96
CA ILE A 150 -6.81 3.24 -19.87
C ILE A 150 -6.00 3.78 -21.05
N ALA A 151 -4.75 4.15 -20.86
CA ALA A 151 -3.85 4.56 -21.95
C ALA A 151 -3.61 3.42 -22.95
N CYS A 152 -3.63 2.17 -22.49
CA CYS A 152 -3.51 0.98 -23.33
C CYS A 152 -4.84 0.57 -23.99
N TYR A 153 -5.94 0.70 -23.25
CA TYR A 153 -7.28 0.25 -23.59
C TYR A 153 -8.30 1.35 -23.26
N PRO A 154 -8.44 2.38 -24.12
CA PRO A 154 -9.32 3.54 -23.86
C PRO A 154 -10.79 3.16 -23.60
N GLU A 155 -11.25 2.03 -24.15
CA GLU A 155 -12.59 1.48 -23.97
C GLU A 155 -12.93 1.11 -22.52
N LEU A 156 -11.93 0.95 -21.64
CA LEU A 156 -12.11 0.71 -20.20
C LEU A 156 -12.69 1.93 -19.50
N SER A 157 -12.46 3.14 -20.04
CA SER A 157 -12.98 4.38 -19.45
C SER A 157 -14.39 4.71 -19.94
N CYS A 158 -15.05 5.65 -19.26
CA CYS A 158 -16.42 6.06 -19.58
C CYS A 158 -16.58 6.64 -21.00
N PHE A 159 -15.57 7.33 -21.51
CA PHE A 159 -15.65 8.11 -22.74
C PHE A 159 -14.68 7.66 -23.84
N ASN A 160 -14.02 6.51 -23.67
CA ASN A 160 -13.06 5.91 -24.63
C ASN A 160 -11.97 6.90 -25.07
N ARG A 161 -11.52 7.77 -24.16
CA ARG A 161 -10.55 8.82 -24.49
C ARG A 161 -9.15 8.25 -24.61
N SER A 162 -8.46 8.60 -25.71
CA SER A 162 -7.02 8.34 -25.80
C SER A 162 -6.26 9.26 -24.86
N LEU A 163 -5.66 8.68 -23.84
CA LEU A 163 -4.86 9.37 -22.82
C LEU A 163 -3.43 8.79 -22.80
N PRO A 164 -2.42 9.58 -22.49
CA PRO A 164 -1.09 9.05 -22.19
C PRO A 164 -1.06 8.41 -20.80
N VAL A 165 -0.07 7.56 -20.55
CA VAL A 165 0.31 7.18 -19.17
C VAL A 165 0.66 8.45 -18.41
N ALA A 166 0.19 8.57 -17.17
CA ALA A 166 0.42 9.78 -16.37
C ALA A 166 1.91 9.98 -16.08
N THR A 167 2.36 11.22 -16.20
CA THR A 167 3.78 11.57 -15.96
C THR A 167 4.01 12.21 -14.60
N HIS A 168 2.94 12.69 -13.96
CA HIS A 168 2.99 13.40 -12.70
C HIS A 168 1.97 12.79 -11.73
N TRP A 169 2.26 12.95 -10.44
CA TRP A 169 1.32 12.63 -9.38
C TRP A 169 0.08 13.55 -9.44
N GLY A 170 -0.96 13.12 -8.80
CA GLY A 170 -2.25 13.79 -8.63
C GLY A 170 -3.37 12.89 -9.11
N VAL A 171 -4.46 12.86 -8.34
CA VAL A 171 -5.66 12.06 -8.59
C VAL A 171 -6.20 12.30 -10.00
N LYS A 172 -6.37 11.25 -10.79
CA LYS A 172 -6.89 11.33 -12.16
C LYS A 172 -8.40 11.13 -12.16
N HIS A 173 -9.07 11.84 -13.08
CA HIS A 173 -10.53 11.80 -13.17
C HIS A 173 -11.05 10.76 -14.15
N ASP A 174 -10.22 10.26 -15.07
CA ASP A 174 -10.58 9.15 -15.94
C ASP A 174 -10.28 7.83 -15.22
N ILE A 175 -11.35 7.17 -14.81
CA ILE A 175 -11.37 5.93 -14.04
C ILE A 175 -12.05 4.83 -14.85
N LEU A 176 -11.99 3.57 -14.40
CA LEU A 176 -12.69 2.46 -15.02
C LEU A 176 -14.19 2.70 -15.06
N CYS A 177 -14.83 2.35 -16.17
CA CYS A 177 -16.27 2.49 -16.35
C CYS A 177 -17.03 1.34 -15.66
N ALA A 178 -17.63 1.61 -14.51
CA ALA A 178 -18.38 0.62 -13.75
C ALA A 178 -19.69 0.15 -14.43
N GLY A 179 -20.18 0.87 -15.45
CA GLY A 179 -21.39 0.52 -16.18
C GLY A 179 -21.16 -0.41 -17.39
N LYS A 180 -19.92 -0.77 -17.71
CA LYS A 180 -19.60 -1.64 -18.87
C LYS A 180 -19.21 -3.03 -18.42
N GLU A 181 -19.83 -4.05 -18.99
CA GLU A 181 -19.47 -5.45 -18.71
C GLU A 181 -18.05 -5.80 -19.16
N SER A 182 -17.58 -5.21 -20.26
CA SER A 182 -16.21 -5.37 -20.77
C SER A 182 -15.14 -4.92 -19.77
N THR A 183 -15.45 -3.97 -18.89
CA THR A 183 -14.53 -3.54 -17.83
C THR A 183 -14.33 -4.66 -16.79
N TYR A 184 -15.39 -5.32 -16.39
CA TYR A 184 -15.30 -6.46 -15.47
C TYR A 184 -14.59 -7.65 -16.11
N GLN A 185 -14.86 -7.92 -17.40
CA GLN A 185 -14.16 -8.98 -18.11
C GLN A 185 -12.65 -8.72 -18.15
N PHE A 186 -12.23 -7.49 -18.43
CA PHE A 186 -10.81 -7.11 -18.36
C PHE A 186 -10.21 -7.36 -16.96
N ILE A 187 -10.93 -6.94 -15.92
CA ILE A 187 -10.47 -7.16 -14.53
C ILE A 187 -10.34 -8.66 -14.24
N PHE A 188 -11.33 -9.46 -14.63
CA PHE A 188 -11.30 -10.90 -14.39
C PHE A 188 -10.19 -11.59 -15.18
N ASP A 189 -9.92 -11.16 -16.40
CA ASP A 189 -8.77 -11.64 -17.19
C ASP A 189 -7.44 -11.36 -16.48
N VAL A 190 -7.28 -10.17 -15.88
CA VAL A 190 -6.10 -9.81 -15.09
C VAL A 190 -5.98 -10.67 -13.84
N LEU A 191 -7.07 -10.82 -13.09
CA LEU A 191 -7.09 -11.61 -11.84
C LEU A 191 -6.83 -13.10 -12.10
N ASP A 192 -7.38 -13.67 -13.17
CA ASP A 192 -7.17 -15.08 -13.52
C ASP A 192 -5.70 -15.41 -13.81
N GLU A 193 -4.94 -14.46 -14.34
CA GLU A 193 -3.49 -14.65 -14.53
C GLU A 193 -2.68 -14.41 -13.26
N LEU A 194 -3.14 -13.50 -12.38
CA LEU A 194 -2.38 -13.15 -11.18
C LEU A 194 -2.63 -14.09 -9.99
N ILE A 195 -3.86 -14.56 -9.78
CA ILE A 195 -4.21 -15.42 -8.64
C ILE A 195 -3.25 -16.61 -8.49
N PRO A 196 -2.87 -17.36 -9.54
CA PRO A 196 -1.94 -18.48 -9.41
C PRO A 196 -0.50 -18.08 -9.03
N LEU A 197 -0.14 -16.80 -9.19
CA LEU A 197 1.19 -16.29 -8.86
C LEU A 197 1.31 -15.89 -7.37
N PHE A 198 0.17 -15.68 -6.69
CA PHE A 198 0.10 -15.23 -5.31
C PHE A 198 -0.69 -16.22 -4.43
N PRO A 199 -0.06 -17.31 -3.99
CA PRO A 199 -0.75 -18.43 -3.33
C PRO A 199 -1.19 -18.14 -1.90
N ASP A 200 -0.89 -16.96 -1.34
CA ASP A 200 -1.23 -16.60 0.04
C ASP A 200 -2.73 -16.34 0.29
N GLY A 201 -3.53 -16.30 -0.79
CA GLY A 201 -4.98 -16.23 -0.72
C GLY A 201 -5.54 -14.86 -0.34
N TYR A 202 -4.78 -13.78 -0.56
CA TYR A 202 -5.22 -12.39 -0.39
C TYR A 202 -4.95 -11.57 -1.66
N PHE A 203 -5.82 -10.61 -1.93
CA PHE A 203 -5.68 -9.67 -3.04
C PHE A 203 -6.22 -8.31 -2.65
N HIS A 204 -5.43 -7.25 -2.83
CA HIS A 204 -5.86 -5.88 -2.55
C HIS A 204 -6.37 -5.22 -3.84
N LEU A 205 -7.56 -4.60 -3.76
CA LEU A 205 -8.28 -4.04 -4.89
C LEU A 205 -8.16 -2.51 -5.00
N GLY A 206 -7.39 -1.88 -4.10
CA GLY A 206 -7.33 -0.42 -4.00
C GLY A 206 -8.64 0.17 -3.52
N GLY A 207 -9.25 1.04 -4.30
CA GLY A 207 -10.57 1.61 -4.04
C GLY A 207 -10.56 3.03 -3.49
N ASP A 208 -9.40 3.65 -3.36
CA ASP A 208 -9.23 5.01 -2.90
C ASP A 208 -9.32 6.04 -4.04
N GLU A 209 -9.46 7.28 -3.66
CA GLU A 209 -9.41 8.49 -4.52
C GLU A 209 -10.30 8.44 -5.79
N VAL A 210 -11.40 7.72 -5.77
CA VAL A 210 -12.30 7.52 -6.92
C VAL A 210 -13.12 8.77 -7.20
N VAL A 211 -12.79 9.50 -8.27
CA VAL A 211 -13.49 10.73 -8.67
C VAL A 211 -14.74 10.40 -9.47
N LYS A 212 -15.93 10.58 -8.88
CA LYS A 212 -17.24 10.16 -9.42
C LYS A 212 -17.72 10.93 -10.65
N MET A 213 -17.14 12.09 -10.96
CA MET A 213 -17.64 13.00 -12.00
C MET A 213 -17.78 12.33 -13.38
N ARG A 214 -16.88 11.40 -13.73
CA ARG A 214 -17.01 10.66 -15.01
C ARG A 214 -18.21 9.72 -14.99
N TRP A 215 -18.49 9.07 -13.89
CA TRP A 215 -19.66 8.18 -13.76
C TRP A 215 -20.98 8.95 -13.78
N GLN A 216 -21.02 10.15 -13.16
CA GLN A 216 -22.19 11.04 -13.20
C GLN A 216 -22.59 11.44 -14.61
N LEU A 217 -21.61 11.61 -15.50
CA LEU A 217 -21.82 12.00 -16.88
C LEU A 217 -21.94 10.81 -17.86
N CYS A 218 -21.63 9.59 -17.41
CA CYS A 218 -21.54 8.42 -18.28
C CYS A 218 -22.90 7.74 -18.47
N PRO A 219 -23.41 7.66 -19.72
CA PRO A 219 -24.69 6.98 -19.99
C PRO A 219 -24.71 5.52 -19.55
N HIS A 220 -23.59 4.81 -19.68
CA HIS A 220 -23.47 3.40 -19.24
C HIS A 220 -23.60 3.27 -17.74
N CYS A 221 -22.89 4.10 -16.95
CA CYS A 221 -22.96 4.08 -15.49
C CYS A 221 -24.37 4.47 -15.02
N GLN A 222 -24.98 5.52 -15.57
CA GLN A 222 -26.31 5.96 -15.20
C GLN A 222 -27.40 4.93 -15.53
N ALA A 223 -27.31 4.32 -16.72
CA ALA A 223 -28.23 3.23 -17.10
C ALA A 223 -28.05 1.99 -16.19
N PHE A 224 -26.81 1.66 -15.85
CA PHE A 224 -26.50 0.55 -14.94
C PHE A 224 -27.07 0.81 -13.55
N MET A 225 -26.84 1.99 -12.97
CA MET A 225 -27.38 2.38 -11.67
C MET A 225 -28.90 2.31 -11.64
N LYS A 226 -29.56 2.85 -12.65
CA LYS A 226 -31.03 2.77 -12.78
C LYS A 226 -31.54 1.33 -12.84
N LYS A 227 -30.84 0.46 -13.59
CA LYS A 227 -31.22 -0.96 -13.76
C LYS A 227 -31.05 -1.74 -12.43
N THR A 228 -30.00 -1.45 -11.69
CA THR A 228 -29.64 -2.16 -10.44
C THR A 228 -30.29 -1.56 -9.19
N GLY A 229 -30.88 -0.36 -9.29
CA GLY A 229 -31.49 0.33 -8.16
C GLY A 229 -30.47 1.01 -7.23
N LEU A 230 -29.27 1.33 -7.75
CA LEU A 230 -28.26 2.05 -7.01
C LEU A 230 -28.65 3.53 -6.91
N LYS A 231 -28.45 4.11 -5.73
CA LYS A 231 -28.91 5.47 -5.40
C LYS A 231 -27.99 6.55 -5.97
N ASP A 232 -26.70 6.32 -5.88
CA ASP A 232 -25.66 7.28 -6.25
C ASP A 232 -24.35 6.57 -6.66
N GLU A 233 -23.33 7.34 -7.04
CA GLU A 233 -22.05 6.83 -7.49
C GLU A 233 -21.21 6.23 -6.34
N GLU A 234 -21.52 6.54 -5.08
CA GLU A 234 -20.89 5.86 -3.94
C GLU A 234 -21.38 4.42 -3.83
N GLU A 235 -22.70 4.20 -3.97
CA GLU A 235 -23.25 2.83 -4.05
C GLU A 235 -22.75 2.09 -5.30
N LEU A 236 -22.54 2.80 -6.41
CA LEU A 236 -21.94 2.22 -7.63
C LEU A 236 -20.52 1.73 -7.36
N GLN A 237 -19.68 2.50 -6.64
CA GLN A 237 -18.35 2.06 -6.26
C GLN A 237 -18.40 0.83 -5.34
N GLN A 238 -19.24 0.84 -4.34
CA GLN A 238 -19.42 -0.29 -3.42
C GLN A 238 -19.87 -1.56 -4.17
N PHE A 239 -20.82 -1.42 -5.09
CA PHE A 239 -21.23 -2.51 -5.97
C PHE A 239 -20.08 -3.03 -6.83
N PHE A 240 -19.30 -2.12 -7.43
CA PHE A 240 -18.13 -2.46 -8.23
C PHE A 240 -17.12 -3.28 -7.43
N MET A 241 -16.70 -2.77 -6.27
CA MET A 241 -15.75 -3.44 -5.39
C MET A 241 -16.27 -4.82 -4.93
N SER A 242 -17.54 -4.90 -4.55
CA SER A 242 -18.17 -6.15 -4.13
C SER A 242 -18.31 -7.17 -5.26
N ARG A 243 -18.54 -6.72 -6.47
CA ARG A 243 -18.59 -7.61 -7.65
C ARG A 243 -17.23 -8.27 -7.90
N VAL A 244 -16.15 -7.50 -7.84
CA VAL A 244 -14.79 -8.02 -7.98
C VAL A 244 -14.40 -8.90 -6.78
N SER A 245 -14.76 -8.49 -5.58
CA SER A 245 -14.55 -9.27 -4.35
C SER A 245 -15.22 -10.65 -4.41
N ARG A 246 -16.47 -10.73 -4.89
CA ARG A 246 -17.17 -12.01 -5.07
C ARG A 246 -16.47 -12.92 -6.08
N TYR A 247 -15.97 -12.36 -7.16
CA TYR A 247 -15.17 -13.12 -8.11
C TYR A 247 -13.91 -13.73 -7.47
N LEU A 248 -13.18 -12.95 -6.67
CA LEU A 248 -12.03 -13.46 -5.91
C LEU A 248 -12.46 -14.54 -4.90
N LYS A 249 -13.57 -14.34 -4.19
CA LYS A 249 -14.09 -15.30 -3.23
C LYS A 249 -14.44 -16.64 -3.87
N GLU A 250 -15.00 -16.65 -5.08
CA GLU A 250 -15.27 -17.88 -5.86
C GLU A 250 -13.99 -18.63 -6.21
N LYS A 251 -12.84 -17.92 -6.28
CA LYS A 251 -11.50 -18.52 -6.48
C LYS A 251 -10.77 -18.84 -5.16
N GLY A 252 -11.45 -18.67 -4.01
CA GLY A 252 -10.85 -18.94 -2.69
C GLY A 252 -9.93 -17.83 -2.18
N VAL A 253 -9.98 -16.63 -2.74
CA VAL A 253 -9.11 -15.49 -2.40
C VAL A 253 -9.90 -14.44 -1.62
N ALA A 254 -9.34 -13.99 -0.49
CA ALA A 254 -9.90 -12.89 0.32
C ALA A 254 -9.49 -11.54 -0.28
N SER A 255 -10.43 -10.62 -0.37
CA SER A 255 -10.17 -9.26 -0.87
C SER A 255 -9.91 -8.27 0.25
N MET A 256 -9.07 -7.28 -0.08
CA MET A 256 -8.79 -6.10 0.74
C MET A 256 -9.06 -4.84 -0.06
N MET A 257 -9.35 -3.72 0.63
CA MET A 257 -9.50 -2.40 0.00
C MET A 257 -9.15 -1.29 0.98
N TRP A 258 -8.75 -0.13 0.44
CA TRP A 258 -8.61 1.08 1.24
C TRP A 258 -9.97 1.57 1.72
N ASN A 259 -10.08 1.95 2.99
CA ASN A 259 -11.27 2.61 3.51
C ASN A 259 -11.13 4.13 3.36
N TRP A 260 -11.24 4.63 2.13
CA TRP A 260 -11.12 6.06 1.89
C TRP A 260 -12.26 6.87 2.53
N ASP A 261 -11.90 7.99 3.04
CA ASP A 261 -12.47 9.08 3.85
C ASP A 261 -13.95 9.18 4.16
N SER A 262 -14.89 8.44 3.79
CA SER A 262 -16.27 8.68 4.22
C SER A 262 -17.29 7.68 3.68
N VAL A 263 -16.81 6.57 3.19
CA VAL A 263 -17.72 5.55 2.69
C VAL A 263 -18.44 4.92 3.86
N GLU A 264 -19.65 5.38 4.15
CA GLU A 264 -20.58 4.59 4.94
C GLU A 264 -20.88 3.32 4.15
N ALA A 265 -20.52 2.16 4.72
CA ALA A 265 -20.81 0.89 4.09
C ALA A 265 -22.34 0.71 4.00
N THR A 266 -22.83 0.59 2.77
CA THR A 266 -24.23 0.29 2.49
C THR A 266 -24.42 -1.22 2.32
N GLN A 267 -25.66 -1.65 2.04
CA GLN A 267 -25.96 -3.03 1.68
C GLN A 267 -25.20 -3.53 0.43
N TRP A 268 -24.60 -2.62 -0.35
CA TRP A 268 -23.89 -2.93 -1.58
C TRP A 268 -22.42 -3.28 -1.35
N LEU A 269 -21.87 -2.96 -0.17
CA LEU A 269 -20.47 -3.29 0.17
C LEU A 269 -20.43 -4.62 0.93
N ASP A 270 -19.76 -5.61 0.33
CA ASP A 270 -19.57 -6.93 0.92
C ASP A 270 -18.81 -6.81 2.26
N ARG A 271 -19.34 -7.48 3.30
CA ARG A 271 -18.75 -7.44 4.64
C ARG A 271 -17.45 -8.23 4.76
N ASP A 272 -17.22 -9.17 3.87
CA ASP A 272 -16.00 -10.01 3.89
C ASP A 272 -14.76 -9.25 3.42
N ILE A 273 -14.92 -8.12 2.73
CA ILE A 273 -13.79 -7.27 2.30
C ILE A 273 -13.09 -6.71 3.54
N ILE A 274 -11.81 -6.99 3.64
CA ILE A 274 -10.95 -6.47 4.71
C ILE A 274 -10.65 -5.00 4.41
N TRP A 275 -10.88 -4.12 5.38
CA TRP A 275 -10.51 -2.72 5.23
C TRP A 275 -9.06 -2.46 5.64
N GLN A 276 -8.31 -1.83 4.75
CA GLN A 276 -7.04 -1.20 5.07
C GLN A 276 -7.28 0.28 5.34
N MET A 277 -6.99 0.68 6.57
CA MET A 277 -7.32 2.02 7.04
C MET A 277 -6.24 3.01 6.61
N CYS A 278 -6.58 3.96 5.73
CA CYS A 278 -5.73 5.11 5.41
C CYS A 278 -6.06 6.35 6.26
N GLY A 279 -7.24 6.39 6.86
CA GLY A 279 -7.74 7.36 7.83
C GLY A 279 -8.59 6.69 8.89
N MET A 280 -9.14 7.48 9.82
CA MET A 280 -10.15 7.03 10.81
C MET A 280 -11.51 7.68 10.51
N PRO A 281 -12.25 7.23 9.50
CA PRO A 281 -13.59 7.72 9.24
C PRO A 281 -14.53 7.41 10.43
N LYS A 282 -15.57 8.22 10.61
CA LYS A 282 -16.49 8.12 11.75
C LYS A 282 -17.15 6.75 11.92
N ASN A 283 -17.29 6.00 10.83
CA ASN A 283 -17.90 4.67 10.82
C ASN A 283 -16.95 3.51 11.15
N THR A 284 -15.65 3.77 11.29
CA THR A 284 -14.63 2.72 11.58
C THR A 284 -14.99 1.91 12.82
N GLN A 285 -15.41 2.58 13.90
CA GLN A 285 -15.83 1.90 15.13
C GLN A 285 -17.06 1.03 14.94
N ALA A 286 -18.05 1.52 14.20
CA ALA A 286 -19.27 0.77 13.91
C ALA A 286 -18.97 -0.47 13.05
N GLU A 287 -18.13 -0.34 12.03
CA GLU A 287 -17.79 -1.44 11.13
C GLU A 287 -16.95 -2.53 11.81
N ILE A 288 -15.96 -2.17 12.63
CA ILE A 288 -15.16 -3.16 13.35
C ILE A 288 -15.99 -3.86 14.42
N THR A 289 -16.89 -3.15 15.10
CA THR A 289 -17.81 -3.72 16.07
C THR A 289 -18.83 -4.66 15.40
N ALA A 290 -19.21 -4.36 14.16
CA ALA A 290 -20.06 -5.24 13.34
C ALA A 290 -19.31 -6.45 12.74
N GLY A 291 -18.02 -6.63 13.06
CA GLY A 291 -17.22 -7.79 12.69
C GLY A 291 -16.36 -7.63 11.44
N ARG A 292 -16.25 -6.41 10.86
CA ARG A 292 -15.37 -6.18 9.73
C ARG A 292 -13.89 -6.27 10.18
N ARG A 293 -13.12 -7.08 9.48
CA ARG A 293 -11.66 -7.18 9.70
C ARG A 293 -10.97 -5.95 9.14
N MET A 294 -9.95 -5.44 9.86
CA MET A 294 -9.24 -4.23 9.49
C MET A 294 -7.72 -4.37 9.67
N VAL A 295 -6.97 -3.62 8.86
CA VAL A 295 -5.52 -3.40 9.01
C VAL A 295 -5.30 -1.91 9.21
N ASN A 296 -4.53 -1.51 10.22
CA ASN A 296 -4.26 -0.11 10.48
C ASN A 296 -3.05 0.37 9.66
N SER A 297 -3.30 1.24 8.69
CA SER A 297 -2.29 1.90 7.85
C SER A 297 -2.54 3.42 7.82
N VAL A 298 -3.11 3.97 8.91
CA VAL A 298 -3.46 5.39 8.97
C VAL A 298 -2.25 6.26 8.59
N SER A 299 -2.47 7.22 7.69
CA SER A 299 -1.41 8.01 7.07
C SER A 299 -0.49 8.70 8.10
N PHE A 300 -1.04 9.14 9.21
CA PHE A 300 -0.29 9.61 10.38
C PHE A 300 -0.45 8.60 11.52
N PRO A 301 0.58 7.81 11.89
CA PRO A 301 2.02 7.99 11.63
C PRO A 301 2.65 6.95 10.69
N TYR A 302 1.86 6.14 9.95
CA TYR A 302 2.41 4.92 9.33
C TYR A 302 2.91 5.12 7.90
N TYR A 303 2.50 6.20 7.18
CA TYR A 303 3.03 6.48 5.84
C TYR A 303 4.49 6.96 5.92
N LEU A 304 5.38 6.16 5.35
CA LEU A 304 6.83 6.38 5.45
C LEU A 304 7.34 7.49 4.52
N ASP A 305 6.65 7.77 3.42
CA ASP A 305 6.96 8.85 2.47
C ASP A 305 6.73 10.24 3.04
N LEU A 306 5.87 10.37 4.05
CA LEU A 306 5.58 11.64 4.71
C LEU A 306 6.80 12.19 5.45
N PRO A 307 7.00 13.52 5.42
CA PRO A 307 8.21 14.12 5.98
C PRO A 307 8.28 13.98 7.51
N TYR A 308 9.48 13.74 8.03
CA TYR A 308 9.75 13.71 9.48
C TYR A 308 9.34 14.99 10.22
N GLY A 309 9.11 16.09 9.49
CA GLY A 309 8.58 17.32 10.07
C GLY A 309 7.10 17.24 10.45
N TRP A 310 6.34 16.34 9.86
CA TRP A 310 4.94 16.08 10.19
C TRP A 310 4.81 15.03 11.28
N PHE A 311 5.58 13.95 11.14
CA PHE A 311 5.62 12.86 12.09
C PHE A 311 7.06 12.40 12.30
N ASN A 312 7.64 12.77 13.44
CA ASN A 312 8.99 12.38 13.79
C ASN A 312 9.05 10.97 14.38
N LEU A 313 10.26 10.44 14.51
CA LEU A 313 10.48 9.06 14.97
C LEU A 313 9.83 8.78 16.34
N ARG A 314 9.92 9.72 17.28
CA ARG A 314 9.33 9.56 18.62
C ARG A 314 7.81 9.51 18.55
N ALA A 315 7.18 10.43 17.80
CA ALA A 315 5.74 10.45 17.63
C ALA A 315 5.23 9.17 16.95
N THR A 316 6.00 8.62 15.98
CA THR A 316 5.70 7.31 15.39
C THR A 316 5.75 6.19 16.44
N TYR A 317 6.82 6.14 17.25
CA TYR A 317 7.01 5.10 18.28
C TYR A 317 5.97 5.15 19.40
N GLU A 318 5.59 6.34 19.83
CA GLU A 318 4.62 6.54 20.92
C GLU A 318 3.16 6.39 20.46
N ASN A 319 2.93 6.20 19.14
CA ASN A 319 1.59 5.96 18.62
C ASN A 319 1.07 4.56 19.01
N THR A 320 -0.24 4.45 19.10
CA THR A 320 -0.94 3.18 19.31
C THR A 320 -1.82 2.85 18.09
N PRO A 321 -1.73 1.63 17.55
CA PRO A 321 -2.54 1.22 16.41
C PRO A 321 -3.99 0.87 16.77
N GLU A 322 -4.32 0.85 18.04
CA GLU A 322 -5.64 0.47 18.55
C GLU A 322 -6.73 1.45 18.08
N ILE A 323 -7.91 0.92 17.81
CA ILE A 323 -9.08 1.73 17.49
C ILE A 323 -9.74 2.13 18.81
N PRO A 324 -9.92 3.44 19.08
CA PRO A 324 -10.49 3.89 20.35
C PRO A 324 -11.93 3.42 20.54
N HIS A 325 -12.34 3.22 21.79
CA HIS A 325 -13.73 2.97 22.20
C HIS A 325 -14.41 1.73 21.60
N ILE A 326 -13.64 0.66 21.38
CA ILE A 326 -14.15 -0.67 21.02
C ILE A 326 -13.95 -1.65 22.17
N ASP A 327 -14.80 -2.67 22.25
CA ASP A 327 -14.65 -3.74 23.24
C ASP A 327 -13.56 -4.76 22.85
N ALA A 328 -13.14 -5.59 23.80
CA ALA A 328 -12.09 -6.58 23.58
C ALA A 328 -12.47 -7.67 22.55
N ALA A 329 -13.75 -7.93 22.32
CA ALA A 329 -14.20 -8.88 21.30
C ALA A 329 -14.01 -8.27 19.91
N SER A 330 -14.41 -7.03 19.73
CA SER A 330 -14.26 -6.26 18.48
C SER A 330 -12.79 -5.95 18.16
N ALA A 331 -11.94 -5.74 19.17
CA ALA A 331 -10.52 -5.49 18.99
C ALA A 331 -9.80 -6.62 18.23
N LYS A 332 -10.28 -7.86 18.31
CA LYS A 332 -9.76 -9.02 17.56
C LYS A 332 -9.93 -8.89 16.05
N ASN A 333 -10.83 -8.03 15.59
CA ASN A 333 -11.03 -7.76 14.18
C ASN A 333 -9.95 -6.79 13.60
N LEU A 334 -9.16 -6.13 14.46
CA LEU A 334 -7.94 -5.45 14.05
C LEU A 334 -6.83 -6.50 13.88
N LEU A 335 -6.51 -6.82 12.63
CA LEU A 335 -5.52 -7.85 12.29
C LEU A 335 -4.09 -7.43 12.65
N GLY A 336 -3.83 -6.13 12.58
CA GLY A 336 -2.53 -5.53 12.86
C GLY A 336 -2.33 -4.21 12.13
N LEU A 337 -1.08 -3.92 11.76
CA LEU A 337 -0.73 -2.66 11.12
C LEU A 337 0.21 -2.85 9.94
N GLU A 338 0.23 -1.85 9.06
CA GLU A 338 1.11 -1.82 7.90
C GLU A 338 1.73 -0.44 7.75
N ALA A 339 2.98 -0.42 7.29
CA ALA A 339 3.75 0.78 6.99
C ALA A 339 3.85 0.96 5.46
N PRO A 340 3.04 1.80 4.83
CA PRO A 340 3.14 2.09 3.41
C PRO A 340 4.33 2.99 3.07
N LEU A 341 5.02 2.66 1.97
CA LEU A 341 5.99 3.52 1.30
C LEU A 341 5.43 3.88 -0.09
N TRP A 342 4.70 4.99 -0.15
CA TRP A 342 4.30 5.59 -1.41
C TRP A 342 5.49 6.24 -2.11
N THR A 343 5.54 6.14 -3.44
CA THR A 343 6.78 6.50 -4.16
C THR A 343 6.65 7.71 -5.08
N GLU A 344 5.61 8.51 -5.00
CA GLU A 344 5.47 9.74 -5.82
C GLU A 344 6.71 10.65 -5.74
N TYR A 345 7.35 10.67 -4.57
CA TYR A 345 8.55 11.44 -4.26
C TYR A 345 9.74 10.59 -3.82
N VAL A 346 9.70 9.28 -4.11
CA VAL A 346 10.73 8.30 -3.71
C VAL A 346 11.26 7.58 -4.96
N PRO A 347 12.10 8.26 -5.78
CA PRO A 347 12.47 7.76 -7.11
C PRO A 347 13.56 6.69 -7.12
N ASN A 348 14.15 6.33 -5.98
CA ASN A 348 15.26 5.38 -5.89
C ASN A 348 15.52 4.91 -4.46
N MET A 349 16.36 3.87 -4.29
CA MET A 349 16.72 3.27 -3.01
C MET A 349 17.27 4.28 -2.01
N LYS A 350 18.13 5.22 -2.44
CA LYS A 350 18.68 6.27 -1.55
C LYS A 350 17.57 7.06 -0.85
N LYS A 351 16.52 7.41 -1.57
CA LYS A 351 15.38 8.14 -0.99
C LYS A 351 14.48 7.21 -0.19
N ALA A 352 14.31 5.97 -0.63
CA ALA A 352 13.58 4.94 0.09
C ALA A 352 14.20 4.65 1.47
N ASP A 353 15.51 4.46 1.56
CA ASP A 353 16.23 4.30 2.81
C ASP A 353 15.96 5.46 3.79
N TYR A 354 16.10 6.69 3.29
CA TYR A 354 15.85 7.90 4.07
C TYR A 354 14.41 7.98 4.60
N CYS A 355 13.44 7.60 3.80
CA CYS A 355 12.02 7.64 4.17
C CYS A 355 11.67 6.53 5.16
N THR A 356 12.19 5.33 4.93
CA THR A 356 11.83 4.11 5.65
C THR A 356 12.53 4.03 7.01
N TYR A 357 13.82 4.34 7.06
CA TYR A 357 14.60 4.12 8.29
C TYR A 357 14.99 5.43 8.98
N PRO A 358 14.89 5.48 10.32
CA PRO A 358 14.62 4.39 11.28
C PRO A 358 13.13 4.13 11.60
N ARG A 359 12.14 4.79 10.95
CA ARG A 359 10.72 4.67 11.33
C ARG A 359 10.19 3.25 11.24
N LEU A 360 10.59 2.47 10.23
CA LEU A 360 10.13 1.09 10.10
C LEU A 360 10.51 0.24 11.31
N GLY A 361 11.68 0.49 11.92
CA GLY A 361 12.07 -0.17 13.17
C GLY A 361 11.14 0.15 14.34
N ALA A 362 10.71 1.41 14.47
CA ALA A 362 9.71 1.82 15.45
C ALA A 362 8.36 1.14 15.22
N ILE A 363 7.90 1.11 13.96
CA ILE A 363 6.62 0.46 13.58
C ILE A 363 6.69 -1.05 13.81
N ALA A 364 7.82 -1.68 13.51
CA ALA A 364 8.02 -3.10 13.76
C ALA A 364 7.95 -3.45 15.25
N GLU A 365 8.53 -2.60 16.12
CA GLU A 365 8.42 -2.78 17.58
C GLU A 365 6.99 -2.58 18.07
N ILE A 366 6.25 -1.60 17.53
CA ILE A 366 4.82 -1.42 17.84
C ILE A 366 4.01 -2.67 17.43
N ALA A 367 4.33 -3.25 16.31
CA ALA A 367 3.62 -4.43 15.80
C ALA A 367 3.93 -5.71 16.56
N TRP A 368 5.10 -5.77 17.18
CA TRP A 368 5.61 -6.95 17.89
C TRP A 368 5.38 -6.89 19.39
N THR A 369 5.68 -5.76 20.02
CA THR A 369 5.82 -5.66 21.49
C THR A 369 4.55 -5.09 22.12
N ALA A 370 4.05 -5.75 23.17
CA ALA A 370 2.92 -5.27 23.94
C ALA A 370 3.18 -3.86 24.54
N PRO A 371 2.16 -2.99 24.62
CA PRO A 371 2.33 -1.59 25.02
C PRO A 371 3.04 -1.40 26.36
N GLU A 372 2.74 -2.24 27.36
CA GLU A 372 3.34 -2.21 28.68
C GLU A 372 4.85 -2.53 28.71
N ASN A 373 5.36 -3.17 27.66
CA ASN A 373 6.77 -3.54 27.50
C ASN A 373 7.54 -2.56 26.59
N ARG A 374 6.86 -1.53 26.03
CA ARG A 374 7.48 -0.51 25.18
C ARG A 374 7.95 0.69 25.99
N SER A 375 9.15 1.20 25.67
CA SER A 375 9.70 2.41 26.27
C SER A 375 10.51 3.18 25.26
N TRP A 376 10.14 4.43 24.99
CA TRP A 376 10.90 5.33 24.12
C TRP A 376 12.36 5.48 24.57
N ALA A 377 12.61 5.63 25.88
CA ALA A 377 13.96 5.76 26.40
C ALA A 377 14.81 4.52 26.08
N HIS A 378 14.23 3.32 26.21
CA HIS A 378 14.88 2.06 25.89
C HIS A 378 15.11 1.90 24.36
N PHE A 379 14.11 2.22 23.54
CA PHE A 379 14.25 2.23 22.10
C PHE A 379 15.36 3.20 21.66
N GLN A 380 15.38 4.41 22.22
CA GLN A 380 16.40 5.42 21.90
C GLN A 380 17.82 4.95 22.21
N GLN A 381 18.03 4.25 23.31
CA GLN A 381 19.34 3.68 23.67
C GLN A 381 19.84 2.66 22.66
N LYS A 382 18.94 1.93 21.99
CA LYS A 382 19.27 0.91 21.00
C LYS A 382 19.47 1.47 19.58
N LEU A 383 19.22 2.74 19.33
CA LEU A 383 19.28 3.30 17.98
C LEU A 383 20.67 3.19 17.34
N GLU A 384 21.75 3.30 18.12
CA GLU A 384 23.11 3.15 17.58
C GLU A 384 23.34 1.73 17.06
N ASP A 385 22.93 0.72 17.82
CA ASP A 385 22.99 -0.69 17.42
C ASP A 385 22.08 -0.95 16.22
N TYR A 386 20.93 -0.31 16.19
CA TYR A 386 20.00 -0.41 15.06
C TYR A 386 20.61 0.17 13.78
N TYR A 387 21.28 1.32 13.83
CA TYR A 387 21.98 1.85 12.64
C TYR A 387 23.12 0.93 12.19
N ARG A 388 23.83 0.27 13.11
CA ARG A 388 24.83 -0.76 12.77
C ARG A 388 24.16 -1.95 12.06
N LEU A 389 23.04 -2.43 12.56
CA LEU A 389 22.24 -3.48 11.92
C LEU A 389 21.85 -3.09 10.50
N LEU A 390 21.29 -1.90 10.30
CA LEU A 390 20.90 -1.39 9.00
C LEU A 390 22.09 -1.36 8.03
N SER A 391 23.27 -0.93 8.49
CA SER A 391 24.51 -0.90 7.67
C SER A 391 24.94 -2.31 7.25
N VAL A 392 24.84 -3.31 8.14
CA VAL A 392 25.14 -4.72 7.79
C VAL A 392 24.21 -5.26 6.71
N TYR A 393 22.95 -4.80 6.70
CA TYR A 393 21.96 -5.15 5.68
C TYR A 393 21.98 -4.22 4.47
N GLY A 394 23.00 -3.39 4.29
CA GLY A 394 23.19 -2.58 3.09
C GLY A 394 22.35 -1.31 3.00
N VAL A 395 21.71 -0.87 4.10
CA VAL A 395 21.02 0.43 4.13
C VAL A 395 22.06 1.54 4.23
N GLU A 396 22.30 2.23 3.11
CA GLU A 396 23.37 3.22 3.02
C GLU A 396 22.97 4.63 3.44
N HIS A 397 21.67 4.95 3.33
CA HIS A 397 21.18 6.31 3.47
C HIS A 397 20.00 6.48 4.46
N PRO A 398 20.01 5.83 5.63
CA PRO A 398 18.94 6.02 6.60
C PRO A 398 18.89 7.47 7.08
N ALA A 399 17.73 7.98 7.46
CA ALA A 399 17.65 9.29 8.10
C ALA A 399 18.44 9.28 9.41
N THR A 400 19.37 10.21 9.57
CA THR A 400 20.09 10.38 10.84
C THR A 400 19.11 10.76 11.96
N LEU A 401 19.45 10.51 13.21
CA LEU A 401 18.60 10.86 14.36
C LEU A 401 18.18 12.34 14.35
N LYS A 402 19.09 13.25 13.93
CA LYS A 402 18.80 14.67 13.79
C LYS A 402 17.79 14.98 12.66
N GLN A 403 17.71 14.14 11.65
CA GLN A 403 16.73 14.26 10.55
C GLN A 403 15.40 13.59 10.95
N ALA A 404 15.47 12.44 11.62
CA ALA A 404 14.31 11.69 12.09
C ALA A 404 13.61 12.37 13.28
N MET A 405 14.31 13.24 14.01
CA MET A 405 13.78 14.05 15.10
C MET A 405 14.14 15.54 14.90
N PRO A 406 13.55 16.20 13.91
CA PRO A 406 13.88 17.58 13.60
C PRO A 406 13.36 18.54 14.70
N GLY A 407 14.17 19.54 15.06
CA GLY A 407 13.68 20.66 15.85
C GLY A 407 12.62 21.49 15.08
N ALA A 408 11.84 22.31 15.79
CA ALA A 408 10.67 23.03 15.26
C ALA A 408 10.91 23.80 13.95
N LEU A 409 12.05 24.48 13.82
CA LEU A 409 12.39 25.23 12.59
C LEU A 409 12.60 24.31 11.38
N ARG A 410 13.30 23.19 11.57
CA ARG A 410 13.49 22.16 10.51
C ARG A 410 12.18 21.48 10.14
N ALA A 411 11.36 21.15 11.13
CA ALA A 411 10.06 20.56 10.92
C ALA A 411 9.19 21.46 10.02
N LYS A 412 9.13 22.78 10.31
CA LYS A 412 8.46 23.76 9.45
C LYS A 412 9.07 23.82 8.05
N GLY A 413 10.41 23.79 7.94
CA GLY A 413 11.09 23.79 6.63
C GLY A 413 10.75 22.56 5.78
N TYR A 414 10.72 21.37 6.36
CA TYR A 414 10.30 20.14 5.70
C TYR A 414 8.85 20.18 5.25
N SER A 415 7.96 20.68 6.10
CA SER A 415 6.53 20.84 5.80
C SER A 415 6.29 21.82 4.65
N LEU A 416 6.95 22.97 4.67
CA LEU A 416 6.86 23.96 3.59
C LEU A 416 7.39 23.44 2.26
N TRP A 417 8.52 22.72 2.30
CA TRP A 417 9.11 22.12 1.10
C TRP A 417 8.22 21.05 0.49
N PHE A 418 7.62 20.18 1.34
CA PHE A 418 6.71 19.12 0.89
C PHE A 418 5.41 19.71 0.32
N ASN A 419 4.78 20.64 1.05
CA ASN A 419 3.55 21.31 0.59
C ASN A 419 3.77 22.07 -0.73
N ARG A 420 4.93 22.74 -0.90
CA ARG A 420 5.26 23.43 -2.14
C ARG A 420 5.41 22.48 -3.33
N ARG A 421 5.83 21.23 -3.09
CA ARG A 421 5.91 20.20 -4.13
C ARG A 421 4.55 19.62 -4.50
N GLN A 422 3.61 19.59 -3.56
CA GLN A 422 2.24 19.15 -3.83
C GLN A 422 1.40 20.20 -4.58
N LEU A 423 1.78 21.47 -4.55
CA LEU A 423 1.15 22.55 -5.34
C LEU A 423 1.50 22.39 -6.83
N HIS A 424 1.09 21.28 -7.43
CA HIS A 424 1.32 21.03 -8.83
C HIS A 424 0.10 21.41 -9.69
N TRP A 425 0.41 21.79 -10.95
CA TRP A 425 -0.50 22.04 -12.08
C TRP A 425 -1.52 20.91 -12.35
N ALA A 426 -1.43 19.77 -11.66
CA ALA A 426 -2.35 18.64 -11.79
C ALA A 426 -3.82 19.06 -11.60
N GLY A 427 -4.11 19.90 -10.60
CA GLY A 427 -5.46 20.40 -10.38
C GLY A 427 -5.99 21.27 -11.53
N LEU A 428 -5.15 22.13 -12.12
CA LEU A 428 -5.54 22.96 -13.25
C LEU A 428 -5.75 22.11 -14.52
N HIS A 429 -4.89 21.11 -14.76
CA HIS A 429 -5.07 20.18 -15.88
C HIS A 429 -6.38 19.41 -15.77
N ASN A 430 -6.71 18.89 -14.59
CA ASN A 430 -7.97 18.20 -14.35
C ASN A 430 -9.18 19.11 -14.61
N LEU A 431 -9.15 20.37 -14.10
CA LEU A 431 -10.26 21.33 -14.35
C LEU A 431 -10.47 21.64 -15.84
N ILE A 432 -9.38 21.84 -16.58
CA ILE A 432 -9.46 22.06 -18.03
C ILE A 432 -10.03 20.82 -18.75
N ASP A 433 -9.60 19.65 -18.33
CA ASP A 433 -10.02 18.39 -18.92
C ASP A 433 -11.50 18.08 -18.64
N ASP A 434 -11.94 18.33 -17.42
CA ASP A 434 -13.34 18.23 -17.01
C ASP A 434 -14.26 19.15 -17.82
N ALA A 435 -13.83 20.39 -18.04
CA ALA A 435 -14.59 21.32 -18.86
C ALA A 435 -14.72 20.82 -20.31
N LYS A 436 -13.68 20.21 -20.88
CA LYS A 436 -13.74 19.59 -22.22
C LYS A 436 -14.73 18.43 -22.26
N VAL A 437 -14.69 17.53 -21.27
CA VAL A 437 -15.61 16.38 -21.20
C VAL A 437 -17.06 16.86 -21.05
N LYS A 438 -17.34 17.78 -20.11
CA LYS A 438 -18.69 18.35 -19.95
C LYS A 438 -19.22 18.97 -21.24
N LYS A 439 -18.36 19.71 -21.96
CA LYS A 439 -18.73 20.31 -23.26
C LYS A 439 -19.00 19.27 -24.34
N SER A 440 -18.25 18.16 -24.37
CA SER A 440 -18.47 17.04 -25.31
C SER A 440 -19.79 16.35 -25.03
N VAL A 441 -20.08 16.02 -23.78
CA VAL A 441 -21.34 15.39 -23.36
C VAL A 441 -22.55 16.27 -23.70
N ALA A 442 -22.48 17.57 -23.40
CA ALA A 442 -23.54 18.51 -23.71
C ALA A 442 -23.81 18.66 -25.24
N LYS A 443 -22.80 18.41 -26.11
CA LYS A 443 -22.98 18.39 -27.55
C LYS A 443 -23.67 17.10 -28.07
N GLN A 444 -23.50 15.98 -27.37
CA GLN A 444 -24.11 14.70 -27.75
C GLN A 444 -25.58 14.59 -27.30
N GLN A 445 -25.98 15.42 -26.32
CA GLN A 445 -27.35 15.48 -25.79
C GLN A 445 -28.25 16.48 -26.53
N ARG A 446 -27.68 17.28 -27.44
CA ARG A 446 -28.38 18.18 -28.39
C ARG A 446 -28.54 17.52 -29.75
#